data_8147bafb34e1f6eb992b05d0ab34561b
#
_entry.id   8147bafb34e1f6eb992b05d0ab34561b
#
_cell.length_a   1.000
_cell.length_b   1.000
_cell.length_c   1.000
_cell.angle_alpha   90.00
_cell.angle_beta   90.00
_cell.angle_gamma   90.00
#
_symmetry.space_group_name_H-M   'P 1'
#
loop_
_entity.id
_entity.type
_entity.pdbx_description
1 polymer ?
#
loop_
_entity_poly.entity_id
_entity_poly.type
_entity_poly.pdbx_seq_one_letter_code
_entity_poly.pdbx_strand_id
1 'polypeptide(L)'
;MTGRQQWCDGVLAGPGGAMTDEVGVITGPLTVRTTAVPGGRVRIEIQYEDAEEWYTLTGSPVPDRGDPAAVHAAALAAVRTGHEAGAPGGAAPA
;
A
#
# COMPACT_ATOMS: atom_id res chain seq x y z
N MET A 1 -15.35 2.08 22.39
CA MET A 1 -14.32 2.72 21.61
C MET A 1 -14.00 1.91 20.37
N THR A 2 -13.96 2.55 19.26
CA THR A 2 -13.70 1.84 18.04
C THR A 2 -12.26 2.02 17.64
N GLY A 3 -11.59 0.92 17.43
CA GLY A 3 -10.26 0.97 16.86
C GLY A 3 -10.32 1.34 15.40
N ARG A 4 -9.20 1.83 14.90
CA ARG A 4 -9.05 2.08 13.49
C ARG A 4 -8.90 0.75 12.77
N GLN A 5 -9.62 0.58 11.67
CA GLN A 5 -9.46 -0.64 10.89
C GLN A 5 -8.11 -0.64 10.20
N GLN A 6 -7.46 -1.78 10.23
CA GLN A 6 -6.12 -1.90 9.68
C GLN A 6 -5.91 -3.32 9.17
N TRP A 7 -5.23 -3.43 8.06
CA TRP A 7 -4.85 -4.71 7.45
C TRP A 7 -3.35 -4.70 7.23
N CYS A 8 -2.70 -5.83 7.46
CA CYS A 8 -1.25 -5.92 7.36
C CYS A 8 -0.88 -7.31 6.85
N ASP A 9 -0.26 -7.38 5.69
CA ASP A 9 0.09 -8.66 5.08
C ASP A 9 1.42 -8.58 4.34
N GLY A 10 2.10 -9.72 4.30
CA GLY A 10 3.33 -9.86 3.54
C GLY A 10 3.05 -10.12 2.07
N VAL A 11 3.96 -9.70 1.23
CA VAL A 11 3.87 -9.94 -0.21
C VAL A 11 5.27 -9.94 -0.80
N LEU A 12 5.50 -10.80 -1.79
CA LEU A 12 6.75 -10.77 -2.54
C LEU A 12 6.54 -9.87 -3.75
N ALA A 13 7.34 -8.81 -3.85
CA ALA A 13 7.21 -7.87 -4.94
C ALA A 13 7.55 -8.52 -6.27
N GLY A 14 6.78 -8.23 -7.29
CA GLY A 14 7.08 -8.66 -8.64
C GLY A 14 8.18 -7.83 -9.27
N PRO A 15 8.57 -8.14 -10.50
CA PRO A 15 9.63 -7.41 -11.19
C PRO A 15 9.32 -5.92 -11.25
N GLY A 16 10.30 -5.08 -10.99
CA GLY A 16 10.13 -3.64 -10.94
C GLY A 16 9.65 -3.10 -9.62
N GLY A 17 9.24 -3.97 -8.69
CA GLY A 17 8.97 -3.61 -7.31
C GLY A 17 7.80 -2.67 -7.08
N ALA A 18 7.82 -2.00 -5.93
CA ALA A 18 6.83 -1.03 -5.50
C ALA A 18 7.48 0.34 -5.34
N MET A 19 6.73 1.39 -5.66
CA MET A 19 7.23 2.75 -5.59
C MET A 19 6.85 3.39 -4.27
N THR A 20 7.82 3.98 -3.60
CA THR A 20 7.58 4.72 -2.36
C THR A 20 7.96 6.17 -2.54
N ASP A 21 7.31 7.03 -1.72
CA ASP A 21 7.62 8.46 -1.75
C ASP A 21 8.99 8.76 -1.18
N GLU A 22 9.40 8.03 -0.14
CA GLU A 22 10.60 8.37 0.62
C GLU A 22 11.89 7.85 0.03
N VAL A 23 11.85 6.63 -0.56
CA VAL A 23 13.08 5.97 -1.00
C VAL A 23 13.01 5.40 -2.41
N GLY A 24 11.94 5.72 -3.15
CA GLY A 24 11.80 5.20 -4.50
C GLY A 24 11.40 3.72 -4.53
N VAL A 25 11.89 2.98 -5.49
CA VAL A 25 11.49 1.60 -5.70
C VAL A 25 12.11 0.68 -4.66
N ILE A 26 11.28 -0.18 -4.08
CA ILE A 26 11.75 -1.26 -3.19
C ILE A 26 11.28 -2.59 -3.74
N THR A 27 12.05 -3.64 -3.48
CA THR A 27 11.80 -4.99 -4.02
C THR A 27 12.00 -6.04 -2.93
N GLY A 28 11.69 -7.28 -3.27
CA GLY A 28 11.88 -8.42 -2.38
C GLY A 28 10.67 -8.69 -1.51
N PRO A 29 10.86 -9.39 -0.39
CA PRO A 29 9.77 -9.62 0.55
C PRO A 29 9.41 -8.31 1.26
N LEU A 30 8.14 -7.91 1.16
CA LEU A 30 7.66 -6.65 1.71
C LEU A 30 6.43 -6.91 2.56
N THR A 31 6.09 -5.94 3.41
CA THR A 31 4.86 -5.95 4.20
C THR A 31 4.06 -4.71 3.85
N VAL A 32 2.79 -4.90 3.55
CA VAL A 32 1.88 -3.79 3.22
C VAL A 32 0.89 -3.61 4.35
N ARG A 33 0.74 -2.37 4.80
CA ARG A 33 -0.21 -2.02 5.86
C ARG A 33 -1.18 -0.98 5.34
N THR A 34 -2.47 -1.29 5.41
CA THR A 34 -3.54 -0.39 5.00
C THR A 34 -4.32 0.02 6.24
N THR A 35 -4.49 1.31 6.45
CA THR A 35 -5.16 1.85 7.63
C THR A 35 -6.28 2.77 7.19
N ALA A 36 -7.51 2.50 7.66
CA ALA A 36 -8.64 3.39 7.41
C ALA A 36 -8.42 4.69 8.18
N VAL A 37 -8.61 5.81 7.50
CA VAL A 37 -8.43 7.13 8.11
C VAL A 37 -9.69 7.94 7.89
N PRO A 38 -9.87 9.04 8.65
CA PRO A 38 -11.09 9.85 8.49
C PRO A 38 -11.27 10.34 7.07
N GLY A 39 -12.52 10.49 6.66
CA GLY A 39 -12.86 11.04 5.36
C GLY A 39 -13.05 9.99 4.27
N GLY A 40 -13.23 8.72 4.63
CA GLY A 40 -13.48 7.67 3.64
C GLY A 40 -12.25 7.33 2.81
N ARG A 41 -11.08 7.39 3.43
CA ARG A 41 -9.82 7.15 2.75
C ARG A 41 -9.01 6.11 3.51
N VAL A 42 -8.02 5.54 2.84
CA VAL A 42 -7.07 4.63 3.49
C VAL A 42 -5.66 5.10 3.20
N ARG A 43 -4.81 4.96 4.21
CA ARG A 43 -3.38 5.19 4.08
C ARG A 43 -2.72 3.84 3.84
N ILE A 44 -1.86 3.76 2.84
CA ILE A 44 -1.17 2.51 2.50
C ILE A 44 0.32 2.72 2.67
N GLU A 45 0.90 1.91 3.55
CA GLU A 45 2.32 1.96 3.86
C GLU A 45 2.96 0.62 3.56
N ILE A 46 4.26 0.64 3.32
CA ILE A 46 4.99 -0.55 2.92
C ILE A 46 6.36 -0.53 3.56
N GLN A 47 6.89 -1.72 3.88
CA GLN A 47 8.22 -1.83 4.46
C GLN A 47 8.89 -3.11 3.97
N TYR A 48 10.21 -3.13 4.05
CA TYR A 48 10.93 -4.39 3.88
C TYR A 48 10.54 -5.31 5.03
N GLU A 49 10.38 -6.59 4.73
CA GLU A 49 10.09 -7.59 5.76
C GLU A 49 11.19 -7.53 6.84
N ASP A 50 10.76 -7.57 8.10
CA ASP A 50 11.67 -7.52 9.26
C ASP A 50 12.36 -6.17 9.47
N ALA A 51 12.02 -5.14 8.70
CA ALA A 51 12.53 -3.81 8.94
C ALA A 51 11.59 -3.04 9.85
N GLU A 52 12.04 -1.89 10.35
CA GLU A 52 11.24 -1.07 11.26
C GLU A 52 10.63 0.14 10.57
N GLU A 53 11.27 0.61 9.50
CA GLU A 53 10.77 1.81 8.83
C GLU A 53 9.63 1.51 7.88
N TRP A 54 8.61 2.34 7.94
CA TRP A 54 7.49 2.29 7.01
C TRP A 54 7.61 3.42 6.01
N TYR A 55 7.33 3.10 4.76
CA TYR A 55 7.34 4.09 3.68
C TYR A 55 5.92 4.24 3.14
N THR A 56 5.65 5.38 2.53
CA THR A 56 4.37 5.66 1.89
C THR A 56 4.34 5.02 0.51
N LEU A 57 3.37 4.15 0.27
CA LEU A 57 3.18 3.64 -1.09
C LEU A 57 2.69 4.80 -1.94
N THR A 58 3.40 5.11 -3.00
CA THR A 58 3.16 6.31 -3.79
C THR A 58 1.71 6.35 -4.29
N GLY A 59 1.06 7.48 -4.11
CA GLY A 59 -0.36 7.67 -4.42
C GLY A 59 -1.25 7.63 -3.21
N SER A 60 -0.78 7.06 -2.10
CA SER A 60 -1.53 7.00 -0.83
C SER A 60 -1.60 8.40 -0.20
N PRO A 61 -2.69 8.76 0.49
CA PRO A 61 -3.89 7.96 0.72
C PRO A 61 -4.83 7.95 -0.48
N VAL A 62 -5.68 6.93 -0.53
CA VAL A 62 -6.64 6.77 -1.62
C VAL A 62 -8.05 6.58 -1.05
N PRO A 63 -9.09 6.82 -1.85
CA PRO A 63 -10.46 6.56 -1.39
C PRO A 63 -10.67 5.10 -1.05
N ASP A 64 -11.45 4.83 -0.01
CA ASP A 64 -11.73 3.45 0.39
C ASP A 64 -12.89 2.84 -0.41
N ARG A 65 -13.66 3.66 -1.10
CA ARG A 65 -14.79 3.25 -1.94
C ARG A 65 -15.80 2.39 -1.18
N GLY A 66 -15.88 2.56 0.13
CA GLY A 66 -16.79 1.81 0.97
C GLY A 66 -16.31 0.40 1.31
N ASP A 67 -15.12 0.02 0.85
CA ASP A 67 -14.58 -1.32 1.09
C ASP A 67 -13.05 -1.27 1.23
N PRO A 68 -12.58 -0.81 2.40
CA PRO A 68 -11.13 -0.71 2.60
C PRO A 68 -10.40 -2.03 2.50
N ALA A 69 -11.06 -3.14 2.84
CA ALA A 69 -10.41 -4.45 2.71
C ALA A 69 -10.12 -4.77 1.25
N ALA A 70 -11.02 -4.39 0.34
CA ALA A 70 -10.79 -4.62 -1.08
C ALA A 70 -9.64 -3.76 -1.59
N VAL A 71 -9.50 -2.54 -1.07
CA VAL A 71 -8.37 -1.69 -1.44
C VAL A 71 -7.06 -2.32 -0.97
N HIS A 72 -7.05 -2.89 0.23
CA HIS A 72 -5.86 -3.60 0.73
C HIS A 72 -5.51 -4.78 -0.18
N ALA A 73 -6.50 -5.58 -0.56
CA ALA A 73 -6.27 -6.71 -1.45
C ALA A 73 -5.72 -6.25 -2.80
N ALA A 74 -6.24 -5.14 -3.32
CA ALA A 74 -5.76 -4.57 -4.57
C ALA A 74 -4.31 -4.09 -4.46
N ALA A 75 -3.95 -3.52 -3.31
CA ALA A 75 -2.57 -3.08 -3.08
C ALA A 75 -1.62 -4.28 -3.08
N LEU A 76 -1.99 -5.36 -2.42
CA LEU A 76 -1.17 -6.57 -2.42
C LEU A 76 -1.02 -7.13 -3.84
N ALA A 77 -2.10 -7.15 -4.60
CA ALA A 77 -2.05 -7.63 -5.98
C ALA A 77 -1.16 -6.77 -6.85
N ALA A 78 -1.23 -5.43 -6.67
CA ALA A 78 -0.41 -4.51 -7.43
C ALA A 78 1.08 -4.72 -7.15
N VAL A 79 1.44 -4.87 -5.86
CA VAL A 79 2.83 -5.08 -5.48
C VAL A 79 3.32 -6.43 -6.01
N ARG A 80 2.47 -7.46 -5.95
CA ARG A 80 2.83 -8.78 -6.48
C ARG A 80 3.08 -8.73 -7.98
N THR A 81 2.35 -7.92 -8.70
CA THR A 81 2.59 -7.70 -10.14
C THR A 81 3.88 -6.93 -10.37
N GLY A 82 4.15 -5.93 -9.55
CA GLY A 82 5.37 -5.14 -9.62
C GLY A 82 5.24 -3.94 -10.56
N HIS A 83 6.28 -3.68 -11.33
CA HIS A 83 6.32 -2.57 -12.30
C HIS A 83 6.17 -1.22 -11.60
N GLU A 84 6.92 -1.01 -10.52
CA GLU A 84 6.88 0.23 -9.74
C GLU A 84 5.46 0.50 -9.24
N ALA A 85 4.85 -0.53 -8.66
CA ALA A 85 3.47 -0.46 -8.22
C ALA A 85 3.26 0.63 -7.18
N GLY A 86 2.21 1.43 -7.39
CA GLY A 86 1.77 2.42 -6.42
C GLY A 86 0.45 1.99 -5.81
N ALA A 87 -0.15 2.91 -5.05
CA ALA A 87 -1.42 2.66 -4.39
C ALA A 87 -2.53 2.56 -5.43
N PRO A 88 -3.36 1.51 -5.36
CA PRO A 88 -4.46 1.38 -6.31
C PRO A 88 -5.48 2.49 -6.10
N GLY A 89 -6.00 3.03 -7.20
CA GLY A 89 -6.97 4.11 -7.13
C GLY A 89 -6.35 5.45 -6.74
N GLY A 90 -5.03 5.52 -6.69
CA GLY A 90 -4.36 6.79 -6.51
C GLY A 90 -4.55 7.68 -7.71
N ALA A 91 -4.08 8.93 -7.60
CA ALA A 91 -4.26 9.90 -8.68
C ALA A 91 -3.73 9.33 -9.99
N ALA A 92 -4.65 8.89 -10.82
CA ALA A 92 -4.28 8.38 -12.12
C ALA A 92 -3.93 9.58 -13.00
N PRO A 93 -2.90 9.46 -13.81
CA PRO A 93 -2.67 10.49 -14.81
C PRO A 93 -3.87 10.57 -15.72
N ALA A 94 -4.23 11.75 -16.05
CA ALA A 94 -5.37 11.94 -16.92
C ALA A 94 -5.07 11.35 -18.28
#